data_abf23ae1726cdd3aa5daa63a4dd3d4fe
#
_entry.id   abf23ae1726cdd3aa5daa63a4dd3d4fe
#
_cell.length_a   1.000
_cell.length_b   1.000
_cell.length_c   1.000
_cell.angle_alpha   90.00
_cell.angle_beta   90.00
_cell.angle_gamma   90.00
#
_symmetry.space_group_name_H-M   'P 1'
#
loop_
_entity.id
_entity.type
_entity.pdbx_description
1 polymer ?
#
loop_
_entity_poly.entity_id
_entity_poly.type
_entity_poly.pdbx_seq_one_letter_code
_entity_poly.pdbx_strand_id
1 'polypeptide(L)'
;MIAAIAKGLAISLLLVFSVGPVIFTIIKQSINHGRRGGFSFVAGVWLSDIIWVVLSVSFSELVKELLNFKVPIGIAGCAFLMGMGIYFAFIKKIPPRRTQEPVEIAGDEITPAGKKTNYFAIFTSGFLINTLNPAVISFWVLMAASLASVYTFNHQIIVFCTCLGVNMLADVGKVLGAGSLGKKLSDRNILLINRISGILYLVFGLAILGGIIYTLLKN
;
A
#
# COMPACT_ATOMS: atom_id res chain seq x y z
N MET A 1 20.58 15.23 10.64
CA MET A 1 20.50 13.78 10.66
C MET A 1 19.38 13.27 11.55
N ILE A 2 19.36 13.56 12.86
CA ILE A 2 18.32 13.12 13.81
C ILE A 2 16.91 13.55 13.36
N ALA A 3 16.73 14.79 12.94
CA ALA A 3 15.45 15.30 12.43
C ALA A 3 14.96 14.54 11.18
N ALA A 4 15.86 14.14 10.28
CA ALA A 4 15.51 13.33 9.10
C ALA A 4 15.06 11.92 9.50
N ILE A 5 15.74 11.29 10.44
CA ILE A 5 15.33 9.97 10.98
C ILE A 5 13.95 10.09 11.66
N ALA A 6 13.76 11.09 12.53
CA ALA A 6 12.46 11.31 13.20
C ALA A 6 11.33 11.55 12.18
N LYS A 7 11.60 12.29 11.10
CA LYS A 7 10.64 12.49 10.01
C LYS A 7 10.32 11.17 9.29
N GLY A 8 11.34 10.37 8.98
CA GLY A 8 11.16 9.05 8.38
C GLY A 8 10.31 8.11 9.24
N LEU A 9 10.56 8.10 10.56
CA LEU A 9 9.75 7.35 11.52
C LEU A 9 8.28 7.83 11.54
N ALA A 10 8.05 9.13 11.57
CA ALA A 10 6.70 9.69 11.55
C ALA A 10 5.93 9.32 10.26
N ILE A 11 6.62 9.37 9.10
CA ILE A 11 6.04 8.99 7.82
C ILE A 11 5.75 7.49 7.76
N SER A 12 6.66 6.65 8.30
CA SER A 12 6.47 5.20 8.32
C SER A 12 5.23 4.78 9.12
N LEU A 13 4.90 5.48 10.21
CA LEU A 13 3.69 5.20 10.97
C LEU A 13 2.42 5.34 10.10
N LEU A 14 2.38 6.32 9.22
CA LEU A 14 1.25 6.48 8.29
C LEU A 14 1.12 5.26 7.37
N LEU A 15 2.22 4.73 6.84
CA LEU A 15 2.22 3.54 5.98
C LEU A 15 1.90 2.26 6.75
N VAL A 16 2.49 2.06 7.92
CA VAL A 16 2.30 0.86 8.74
C VAL A 16 0.84 0.69 9.13
N PHE A 17 0.16 1.80 9.48
CA PHE A 17 -1.25 1.80 9.87
C PHE A 17 -2.21 2.02 8.70
N SER A 18 -1.70 2.28 7.49
CA SER A 18 -2.53 2.36 6.28
C SER A 18 -3.11 0.99 5.94
N VAL A 19 -4.39 0.83 6.23
CA VAL A 19 -5.10 -0.42 5.95
C VAL A 19 -5.60 -0.40 4.51
N GLY A 20 -4.96 -1.18 3.66
CA GLY A 20 -5.27 -1.24 2.23
C GLY A 20 -5.27 -2.67 1.67
N PRO A 21 -5.48 -2.84 0.36
CA PRO A 21 -5.53 -4.16 -0.29
C PRO A 21 -4.25 -4.99 -0.08
N VAL A 22 -3.10 -4.32 0.12
CA VAL A 22 -1.81 -4.98 0.35
C VAL A 22 -1.83 -5.81 1.63
N ILE A 23 -2.30 -5.24 2.76
CA ILE A 23 -2.34 -5.96 4.06
C ILE A 23 -3.20 -7.22 3.96
N PHE A 24 -4.38 -7.13 3.31
CA PHE A 24 -5.24 -8.30 3.16
C PHE A 24 -4.60 -9.36 2.28
N THR A 25 -3.89 -8.94 1.24
CA THR A 25 -3.21 -9.87 0.37
C THR A 25 -2.01 -10.51 1.07
N ILE A 26 -1.27 -9.79 1.89
CA ILE A 26 -0.21 -10.35 2.76
C ILE A 26 -0.81 -11.48 3.63
N ILE A 27 -1.91 -11.20 4.32
CA ILE A 27 -2.57 -12.17 5.19
C ILE A 27 -3.06 -13.37 4.36
N LYS A 28 -3.73 -13.13 3.23
CA LYS A 28 -4.23 -14.17 2.34
C LYS A 28 -3.10 -15.07 1.81
N GLN A 29 -2.01 -14.49 1.32
CA GLN A 29 -0.89 -15.26 0.79
C GLN A 29 -0.17 -16.04 1.90
N SER A 30 -0.05 -15.44 3.10
CA SER A 30 0.54 -16.12 4.25
C SER A 30 -0.32 -17.29 4.76
N ILE A 31 -1.65 -17.19 4.66
CA ILE A 31 -2.56 -18.27 5.06
C ILE A 31 -2.57 -19.37 4.00
N ASN A 32 -2.68 -19.01 2.71
CA ASN A 32 -2.86 -19.97 1.61
C ASN A 32 -1.57 -20.69 1.22
N HIS A 33 -0.42 -20.03 1.38
CA HIS A 33 0.89 -20.51 0.89
C HIS A 33 1.97 -20.46 1.99
N GLY A 34 1.55 -20.42 3.25
CA GLY A 34 2.46 -20.35 4.39
C GLY A 34 3.28 -19.05 4.43
N ARG A 35 4.23 -18.98 5.35
CA ARG A 35 5.13 -17.82 5.50
C ARG A 35 5.90 -17.51 4.22
N ARG A 36 6.33 -18.54 3.47
CA ARG A 36 7.06 -18.37 2.19
C ARG A 36 6.22 -17.59 1.17
N GLY A 37 4.92 -17.88 1.07
CA GLY A 37 3.99 -17.13 0.20
C GLY A 37 3.83 -15.68 0.65
N GLY A 38 3.69 -15.45 1.95
CA GLY A 38 3.65 -14.09 2.51
C GLY A 38 4.91 -13.30 2.20
N PHE A 39 6.10 -13.87 2.46
CA PHE A 39 7.38 -13.22 2.17
C PHE A 39 7.61 -12.99 0.68
N SER A 40 7.20 -13.93 -0.18
CA SER A 40 7.28 -13.73 -1.63
C SER A 40 6.44 -12.54 -2.08
N PHE A 41 5.23 -12.39 -1.54
CA PHE A 41 4.36 -11.27 -1.85
C PHE A 41 4.95 -9.93 -1.39
N VAL A 42 5.39 -9.83 -0.12
CA VAL A 42 5.93 -8.57 0.40
C VAL A 42 7.26 -8.19 -0.26
N ALA A 43 8.07 -9.15 -0.70
CA ALA A 43 9.27 -8.84 -1.48
C ALA A 43 8.92 -8.11 -2.79
N GLY A 44 7.83 -8.50 -3.46
CA GLY A 44 7.30 -7.77 -4.61
C GLY A 44 6.83 -6.36 -4.26
N VAL A 45 6.14 -6.20 -3.14
CA VAL A 45 5.71 -4.89 -2.62
C VAL A 45 6.93 -3.99 -2.34
N TRP A 46 7.95 -4.51 -1.65
CA TRP A 46 9.17 -3.75 -1.34
C TRP A 46 9.92 -3.29 -2.58
N LEU A 47 10.05 -4.17 -3.58
CA LEU A 47 10.66 -3.77 -4.85
C LEU A 47 9.90 -2.61 -5.51
N SER A 48 8.57 -2.68 -5.50
CA SER A 48 7.72 -1.61 -6.01
C SER A 48 7.93 -0.29 -5.26
N ASP A 49 7.95 -0.33 -3.92
CA ASP A 49 8.16 0.86 -3.08
C ASP A 49 9.53 1.48 -3.34
N ILE A 50 10.59 0.65 -3.42
CA ILE A 50 11.96 1.12 -3.73
C ILE A 50 11.97 1.82 -5.10
N ILE A 51 11.37 1.22 -6.12
CA ILE A 51 11.30 1.81 -7.47
C ILE A 51 10.57 3.15 -7.42
N TRP A 52 9.43 3.24 -6.76
CA TRP A 52 8.68 4.50 -6.64
C TRP A 52 9.45 5.57 -5.88
N VAL A 53 10.16 5.21 -4.80
CA VAL A 53 11.03 6.15 -4.07
C VAL A 53 12.15 6.65 -4.96
N VAL A 54 12.87 5.75 -5.65
CA VAL A 54 13.96 6.13 -6.55
C VAL A 54 13.46 7.05 -7.67
N LEU A 55 12.37 6.69 -8.33
CA LEU A 55 11.77 7.53 -9.37
C LEU A 55 11.36 8.89 -8.83
N SER A 56 10.64 8.93 -7.70
CA SER A 56 10.14 10.18 -7.11
C SER A 56 11.26 11.12 -6.66
N VAL A 57 12.35 10.58 -6.11
CA VAL A 57 13.51 11.37 -5.70
C VAL A 57 14.34 11.83 -6.90
N SER A 58 14.56 10.94 -7.88
CA SER A 58 15.34 11.27 -9.08
C SER A 58 14.66 12.30 -9.98
N PHE A 59 13.33 12.26 -10.04
CA PHE A 59 12.52 13.20 -10.83
C PHE A 59 11.90 14.31 -9.99
N SER A 60 12.46 14.61 -8.83
CA SER A 60 11.93 15.64 -7.93
C SER A 60 11.86 17.04 -8.58
N GLU A 61 12.76 17.38 -9.49
CA GLU A 61 12.71 18.63 -10.28
C GLU A 61 11.57 18.57 -11.32
N LEU A 62 11.40 17.46 -12.01
CA LEU A 62 10.27 17.25 -12.92
C LEU A 62 8.93 17.27 -12.16
N VAL A 63 8.91 16.74 -10.93
CA VAL A 63 7.73 16.83 -10.05
C VAL A 63 7.41 18.28 -9.69
N LYS A 64 8.42 19.14 -9.46
CA LYS A 64 8.20 20.58 -9.26
C LYS A 64 7.56 21.24 -10.48
N GLU A 65 7.97 20.90 -11.69
CA GLU A 65 7.32 21.37 -12.93
C GLU A 65 5.90 20.83 -13.06
N LEU A 66 5.68 19.54 -12.72
CA LEU A 66 4.33 18.94 -12.70
C LEU A 66 3.41 19.59 -11.66
N LEU A 67 3.95 20.19 -10.60
CA LEU A 67 3.15 20.98 -9.63
C LEU A 67 2.56 22.25 -10.27
N ASN A 68 3.08 22.72 -11.40
CA ASN A 68 2.42 23.77 -12.19
C ASN A 68 1.10 23.29 -12.79
N PHE A 69 0.95 21.95 -12.97
CA PHE A 69 -0.27 21.28 -13.39
C PHE A 69 -1.07 20.69 -12.21
N LYS A 70 -0.92 21.28 -11.01
CA LYS A 70 -1.54 20.77 -9.77
C LYS A 70 -3.05 20.56 -9.88
N VAL A 71 -3.77 21.40 -10.64
CA VAL A 71 -5.22 21.29 -10.82
C VAL A 71 -5.61 20.08 -11.67
N PRO A 72 -5.09 19.89 -12.89
CA PRO A 72 -5.37 18.68 -13.68
C PRO A 72 -4.96 17.38 -12.96
N ILE A 73 -3.77 17.37 -12.34
CA ILE A 73 -3.28 16.21 -11.58
C ILE A 73 -4.17 15.93 -10.37
N GLY A 74 -4.57 16.99 -9.67
CA GLY A 74 -5.49 16.88 -8.55
C GLY A 74 -6.85 16.32 -8.96
N ILE A 75 -7.44 16.76 -10.08
CA ILE A 75 -8.69 16.24 -10.61
C ILE A 75 -8.55 14.76 -10.98
N ALA A 76 -7.49 14.37 -11.67
CA ALA A 76 -7.23 12.98 -12.01
C ALA A 76 -7.07 12.12 -10.75
N GLY A 77 -6.32 12.61 -9.74
CA GLY A 77 -6.17 11.95 -8.44
C GLY A 77 -7.49 11.80 -7.69
N CYS A 78 -8.33 12.85 -7.67
CA CYS A 78 -9.67 12.78 -7.08
C CYS A 78 -10.54 11.75 -7.78
N ALA A 79 -10.64 11.80 -9.10
CA ALA A 79 -11.45 10.86 -9.88
C ALA A 79 -11.02 9.42 -9.60
N PHE A 80 -9.72 9.20 -9.51
CA PHE A 80 -9.16 7.90 -9.22
C PHE A 80 -9.47 7.44 -7.78
N LEU A 81 -9.20 8.28 -6.74
CA LEU A 81 -9.52 7.96 -5.35
C LEU A 81 -11.02 7.71 -5.16
N MET A 82 -11.88 8.51 -5.82
CA MET A 82 -13.31 8.29 -5.78
C MET A 82 -13.72 6.98 -6.47
N GLY A 83 -13.14 6.67 -7.62
CA GLY A 83 -13.36 5.40 -8.32
C GLY A 83 -12.95 4.19 -7.48
N MET A 84 -11.76 4.23 -6.86
CA MET A 84 -11.30 3.21 -5.92
C MET A 84 -12.19 3.13 -4.68
N GLY A 85 -12.60 4.28 -4.15
CA GLY A 85 -13.49 4.35 -3.00
C GLY A 85 -14.83 3.67 -3.27
N ILE A 86 -15.46 3.96 -4.41
CA ILE A 86 -16.70 3.32 -4.86
C ILE A 86 -16.49 1.81 -5.04
N TYR A 87 -15.39 1.42 -5.71
CA TYR A 87 -15.08 0.02 -5.93
C TYR A 87 -14.95 -0.77 -4.62
N PHE A 88 -14.18 -0.28 -3.65
CA PHE A 88 -13.96 -0.98 -2.38
C PHE A 88 -15.17 -0.91 -1.45
N ALA A 89 -15.92 0.19 -1.45
CA ALA A 89 -17.08 0.36 -0.58
C ALA A 89 -18.30 -0.44 -1.05
N PHE A 90 -18.53 -0.51 -2.37
CA PHE A 90 -19.80 -0.97 -2.91
C PHE A 90 -19.71 -2.13 -3.90
N ILE A 91 -18.64 -2.23 -4.69
CA ILE A 91 -18.54 -3.19 -5.80
C ILE A 91 -17.81 -4.45 -5.38
N LYS A 92 -16.75 -4.32 -4.57
CA LYS A 92 -15.90 -5.45 -4.19
C LYS A 92 -16.67 -6.46 -3.36
N LYS A 93 -17.02 -7.58 -3.99
CA LYS A 93 -17.56 -8.78 -3.31
C LYS A 93 -16.41 -9.66 -2.85
N ILE A 94 -16.55 -10.26 -1.68
CA ILE A 94 -15.65 -11.34 -1.25
C ILE A 94 -16.16 -12.61 -1.92
N PRO A 95 -15.34 -13.33 -2.70
CA PRO A 95 -15.72 -14.65 -3.15
C PRO A 95 -16.00 -15.53 -1.92
N PRO A 96 -17.08 -16.35 -1.95
CA PRO A 96 -17.37 -17.23 -0.83
C PRO A 96 -16.13 -18.05 -0.51
N ARG A 97 -15.80 -18.10 0.77
CA ARG A 97 -14.70 -18.94 1.27
C ARG A 97 -15.07 -20.37 0.82
N ARG A 98 -14.33 -20.92 -0.13
CA ARG A 98 -14.41 -22.36 -0.36
C ARG A 98 -14.18 -22.99 1.00
N THR A 99 -15.16 -23.72 1.50
CA THR A 99 -15.03 -24.58 2.67
C THR A 99 -13.79 -25.45 2.43
N GLN A 100 -12.68 -25.00 2.94
CA GLN A 100 -11.49 -25.83 2.99
C GLN A 100 -11.81 -26.83 4.10
N GLU A 101 -11.80 -28.09 3.75
CA GLU A 101 -11.69 -29.19 4.71
C GLU A 101 -10.65 -28.84 5.78
N PRO A 102 -10.80 -29.33 7.02
CA PRO A 102 -9.91 -28.97 8.12
C PRO A 102 -8.48 -29.20 7.69
N VAL A 103 -7.73 -28.10 7.55
CA VAL A 103 -6.33 -28.18 7.21
C VAL A 103 -5.60 -28.58 8.47
N GLU A 104 -5.14 -29.79 8.54
CA GLU A 104 -4.19 -30.24 9.54
C GLU A 104 -2.92 -29.40 9.43
N ILE A 105 -2.59 -28.71 10.54
CA ILE A 105 -1.37 -27.93 10.68
C ILE A 105 -0.23 -28.93 10.95
N ALA A 106 0.20 -29.60 9.92
CA ALA A 106 1.51 -30.26 9.89
C ALA A 106 2.48 -29.26 9.25
N GLY A 107 3.60 -29.04 9.90
CA GLY A 107 4.62 -28.09 9.48
C GLY A 107 4.99 -28.27 8.01
N ASP A 108 5.24 -27.10 7.38
CA ASP A 108 5.75 -26.96 6.01
C ASP A 108 4.95 -27.65 4.90
N GLU A 109 4.25 -26.82 4.10
CA GLU A 109 3.58 -27.12 2.82
C GLU A 109 2.12 -27.60 2.90
N ILE A 110 1.20 -26.61 2.84
CA ILE A 110 -0.19 -26.88 2.50
C ILE A 110 -0.39 -26.46 1.04
N THR A 111 -0.20 -27.41 0.15
CA THR A 111 -0.65 -27.35 -1.23
C THR A 111 -1.74 -28.41 -1.44
N PRO A 112 -2.84 -28.10 -2.15
CA PRO A 112 -3.72 -29.17 -2.68
C PRO A 112 -2.83 -30.12 -3.49
N ALA A 113 -2.96 -31.42 -3.23
CA ALA A 113 -2.13 -32.44 -3.83
C ALA A 113 -1.95 -32.20 -5.35
N GLY A 114 -0.73 -31.88 -5.77
CA GLY A 114 -0.32 -31.87 -7.17
C GLY A 114 0.07 -30.54 -7.82
N LYS A 115 -0.20 -29.35 -7.25
CA LYS A 115 0.25 -28.09 -7.87
C LYS A 115 1.37 -27.44 -7.06
N LYS A 116 2.58 -27.40 -7.64
CA LYS A 116 3.71 -26.64 -7.08
C LYS A 116 3.32 -25.16 -6.94
N THR A 117 3.50 -24.57 -5.75
CA THR A 117 3.26 -23.14 -5.52
C THR A 117 4.23 -22.34 -6.36
N ASN A 118 3.71 -21.44 -7.19
CA ASN A 118 4.53 -20.54 -7.98
C ASN A 118 4.81 -19.25 -7.18
N TYR A 119 5.89 -19.26 -6.41
CA TYR A 119 6.29 -18.10 -5.60
C TYR A 119 6.65 -16.88 -6.43
N PHE A 120 7.13 -17.06 -7.67
CA PHE A 120 7.40 -15.95 -8.58
C PHE A 120 6.10 -15.25 -9.01
N ALA A 121 5.04 -16.01 -9.28
CA ALA A 121 3.72 -15.41 -9.56
C ALA A 121 3.18 -14.63 -8.35
N ILE A 122 3.42 -15.12 -7.12
CA ILE A 122 3.03 -14.43 -5.89
C ILE A 122 3.82 -13.12 -5.73
N PHE A 123 5.13 -13.16 -5.95
CA PHE A 123 6.00 -11.98 -5.97
C PHE A 123 5.53 -10.94 -7.00
N THR A 124 5.31 -11.38 -8.24
CA THR A 124 4.82 -10.49 -9.32
C THR A 124 3.47 -9.88 -8.98
N SER A 125 2.57 -10.65 -8.33
CA SER A 125 1.29 -10.11 -7.88
C SER A 125 1.47 -9.02 -6.81
N GLY A 126 2.40 -9.20 -5.87
CA GLY A 126 2.73 -8.17 -4.87
C GLY A 126 3.28 -6.91 -5.52
N PHE A 127 4.22 -7.08 -6.44
CA PHE A 127 4.79 -5.99 -7.22
C PHE A 127 3.72 -5.21 -8.01
N LEU A 128 2.89 -5.90 -8.80
CA LEU A 128 1.88 -5.26 -9.63
C LEU A 128 0.77 -4.59 -8.81
N ILE A 129 0.26 -5.26 -7.77
CA ILE A 129 -0.78 -4.70 -6.89
C ILE A 129 -0.29 -3.40 -6.23
N ASN A 130 0.97 -3.35 -5.82
CA ASN A 130 1.54 -2.16 -5.20
C ASN A 130 1.90 -1.08 -6.22
N THR A 131 2.55 -1.46 -7.33
CA THR A 131 2.98 -0.54 -8.40
C THR A 131 1.80 0.14 -9.07
N LEU A 132 0.72 -0.60 -9.30
CA LEU A 132 -0.50 -0.08 -9.92
C LEU A 132 -1.47 0.54 -8.90
N ASN A 133 -1.08 0.62 -7.64
CA ASN A 133 -1.87 1.26 -6.60
C ASN A 133 -1.59 2.77 -6.59
N PRO A 134 -2.51 3.61 -7.04
CA PRO A 134 -2.24 5.04 -7.15
C PRO A 134 -2.21 5.76 -5.80
N ALA A 135 -2.77 5.16 -4.74
CA ALA A 135 -2.53 5.69 -3.40
C ALA A 135 -1.05 5.58 -3.04
N VAL A 136 -0.38 4.49 -3.43
CA VAL A 136 1.07 4.29 -3.24
C VAL A 136 1.87 5.26 -4.12
N ILE A 137 1.51 5.36 -5.40
CA ILE A 137 2.14 6.30 -6.35
C ILE A 137 2.04 7.74 -5.80
N SER A 138 0.82 8.17 -5.50
CA SER A 138 0.56 9.52 -4.99
C SER A 138 1.30 9.77 -3.67
N PHE A 139 1.35 8.78 -2.78
CA PHE A 139 2.06 8.89 -1.51
C PHE A 139 3.55 9.17 -1.74
N TRP A 140 4.25 8.36 -2.53
CA TRP A 140 5.68 8.52 -2.77
C TRP A 140 6.02 9.80 -3.53
N VAL A 141 5.24 10.14 -4.57
CA VAL A 141 5.43 11.37 -5.35
C VAL A 141 5.20 12.62 -4.50
N LEU A 142 4.09 12.70 -3.77
CA LEU A 142 3.79 13.85 -2.92
C LEU A 142 4.78 13.99 -1.76
N MET A 143 5.21 12.85 -1.20
CA MET A 143 6.20 12.84 -0.14
C MET A 143 7.56 13.34 -0.63
N ALA A 144 8.03 12.88 -1.80
CA ALA A 144 9.27 13.35 -2.41
C ALA A 144 9.20 14.86 -2.72
N ALA A 145 8.12 15.35 -3.31
CA ALA A 145 7.91 16.76 -3.59
C ALA A 145 7.93 17.61 -2.30
N SER A 146 7.25 17.14 -1.25
CA SER A 146 7.22 17.81 0.05
C SER A 146 8.61 17.87 0.71
N LEU A 147 9.37 16.78 0.64
CA LEU A 147 10.70 16.73 1.23
C LEU A 147 11.73 17.54 0.42
N ALA A 148 11.62 17.59 -0.91
CA ALA A 148 12.52 18.33 -1.77
C ALA A 148 12.51 19.85 -1.50
N SER A 149 11.40 20.38 -0.97
CA SER A 149 11.29 21.79 -0.60
C SER A 149 11.99 22.15 0.72
N VAL A 150 12.28 21.16 1.58
CA VAL A 150 12.75 21.38 2.95
C VAL A 150 14.11 20.74 3.22
N TYR A 151 14.40 19.61 2.55
CA TYR A 151 15.58 18.78 2.81
C TYR A 151 16.50 18.70 1.61
N THR A 152 17.81 18.70 1.87
CA THR A 152 18.83 18.36 0.87
C THR A 152 18.68 16.91 0.43
N PHE A 153 19.18 16.56 -0.74
CA PHE A 153 19.13 15.20 -1.31
C PHE A 153 19.58 14.13 -0.31
N ASN A 154 20.70 14.33 0.39
CA ASN A 154 21.20 13.37 1.38
C ASN A 154 20.21 13.16 2.56
N HIS A 155 19.57 14.22 3.02
CA HIS A 155 18.57 14.12 4.07
C HIS A 155 17.29 13.41 3.59
N GLN A 156 16.88 13.63 2.33
CA GLN A 156 15.76 12.89 1.74
C GLN A 156 16.04 11.39 1.71
N ILE A 157 17.25 10.98 1.29
CA ILE A 157 17.65 9.57 1.31
C ILE A 157 17.52 8.98 2.72
N ILE A 158 17.98 9.69 3.76
CA ILE A 158 17.86 9.23 5.15
C ILE A 158 16.39 9.06 5.54
N VAL A 159 15.52 10.02 5.20
CA VAL A 159 14.07 9.94 5.48
C VAL A 159 13.48 8.71 4.82
N PHE A 160 13.72 8.52 3.52
CA PHE A 160 13.14 7.40 2.76
C PHE A 160 13.69 6.04 3.18
N CYS A 161 15.00 5.92 3.42
CA CYS A 161 15.59 4.67 3.91
C CYS A 161 15.02 4.30 5.29
N THR A 162 14.86 5.27 6.19
CA THR A 162 14.24 5.05 7.51
C THR A 162 12.80 4.61 7.35
N CYS A 163 12.02 5.31 6.51
CA CYS A 163 10.62 5.01 6.26
C CYS A 163 10.44 3.60 5.66
N LEU A 164 11.19 3.27 4.62
CA LEU A 164 11.16 1.95 3.98
C LEU A 164 11.57 0.84 4.94
N GLY A 165 12.66 1.04 5.70
CA GLY A 165 13.16 0.06 6.66
C GLY A 165 12.11 -0.29 7.71
N VAL A 166 11.46 0.72 8.30
CA VAL A 166 10.40 0.50 9.30
C VAL A 166 9.18 -0.18 8.68
N ASN A 167 8.79 0.23 7.46
CA ASN A 167 7.65 -0.39 6.77
C ASN A 167 7.94 -1.87 6.45
N MET A 168 9.15 -2.19 5.97
CA MET A 168 9.58 -3.57 5.72
C MET A 168 9.56 -4.42 7.00
N LEU A 169 10.04 -3.89 8.13
CA LEU A 169 9.97 -4.57 9.42
C LEU A 169 8.52 -4.82 9.86
N ALA A 170 7.65 -3.84 9.66
CA ALA A 170 6.23 -4.01 9.95
C ALA A 170 5.58 -5.08 9.06
N ASP A 171 5.94 -5.15 7.79
CA ASP A 171 5.44 -6.19 6.87
C ASP A 171 5.92 -7.59 7.27
N VAL A 172 7.18 -7.73 7.72
CA VAL A 172 7.66 -8.97 8.34
C VAL A 172 6.75 -9.37 9.50
N GLY A 173 6.45 -8.43 10.40
CA GLY A 173 5.52 -8.64 11.52
C GLY A 173 4.12 -9.08 11.05
N LYS A 174 3.59 -8.47 9.98
CA LYS A 174 2.30 -8.84 9.38
C LYS A 174 2.32 -10.27 8.83
N VAL A 175 3.39 -10.68 8.13
CA VAL A 175 3.56 -12.06 7.61
C VAL A 175 3.61 -13.06 8.75
N LEU A 176 4.43 -12.79 9.78
CA LEU A 176 4.57 -13.67 10.93
C LEU A 176 3.28 -13.78 11.77
N GLY A 177 2.57 -12.66 11.91
CA GLY A 177 1.30 -12.58 12.63
C GLY A 177 0.08 -13.09 11.83
N ALA A 178 0.21 -13.30 10.54
CA ALA A 178 -0.90 -13.65 9.66
C ALA A 178 -1.64 -14.94 10.07
N GLY A 179 -0.93 -15.93 10.60
CA GLY A 179 -1.53 -17.18 11.08
C GLY A 179 -2.52 -16.95 12.24
N SER A 180 -2.19 -16.04 13.15
CA SER A 180 -3.06 -15.67 14.27
C SER A 180 -4.21 -14.73 13.85
N LEU A 181 -3.92 -13.79 12.94
CA LEU A 181 -4.91 -12.87 12.37
C LEU A 181 -5.92 -13.59 11.47
N GLY A 182 -5.45 -14.53 10.65
CA GLY A 182 -6.29 -15.26 9.70
C GLY A 182 -7.39 -16.08 10.38
N LYS A 183 -7.11 -16.62 11.58
CA LYS A 183 -8.11 -17.32 12.39
C LYS A 183 -9.21 -16.39 12.93
N LYS A 184 -8.93 -15.10 13.08
CA LYS A 184 -9.84 -14.08 13.63
C LYS A 184 -10.56 -13.24 12.55
N LEU A 185 -10.08 -13.27 11.30
CA LEU A 185 -10.68 -12.54 10.18
C LEU A 185 -11.81 -13.36 9.55
N SER A 186 -13.03 -13.07 9.98
CA SER A 186 -14.23 -13.56 9.29
C SER A 186 -14.44 -12.79 7.97
N ASP A 187 -15.18 -13.39 7.02
CA ASP A 187 -15.54 -12.73 5.75
C ASP A 187 -16.25 -11.40 5.99
N ARG A 188 -17.03 -11.31 7.08
CA ARG A 188 -17.67 -10.07 7.53
C ARG A 188 -16.66 -9.00 7.92
N ASN A 189 -15.59 -9.35 8.63
CA ASN A 189 -14.53 -8.42 9.02
C ASN A 189 -13.75 -7.92 7.80
N ILE A 190 -13.48 -8.79 6.83
CA ILE A 190 -12.82 -8.42 5.57
C ILE A 190 -13.70 -7.45 4.76
N LEU A 191 -15.03 -7.70 4.69
CA LEU A 191 -15.98 -6.77 4.07
C LEU A 191 -15.99 -5.42 4.77
N LEU A 192 -16.05 -5.43 6.11
CA LEU A 192 -16.05 -4.20 6.91
C LEU A 192 -14.80 -3.36 6.65
N ILE A 193 -13.63 -3.99 6.63
CA ILE A 193 -12.38 -3.29 6.39
C ILE A 193 -12.30 -2.75 4.96
N ASN A 194 -12.74 -3.52 3.96
CA ASN A 194 -12.83 -3.01 2.58
C ASN A 194 -13.77 -1.80 2.49
N ARG A 195 -14.92 -1.84 3.17
CA ARG A 195 -15.86 -0.70 3.20
C ARG A 195 -15.26 0.52 3.88
N ILE A 196 -14.62 0.34 5.04
CA ILE A 196 -13.95 1.44 5.74
C ILE A 196 -12.84 2.05 4.85
N SER A 197 -12.01 1.23 4.22
CA SER A 197 -10.99 1.71 3.29
C SER A 197 -11.61 2.45 2.11
N GLY A 198 -12.70 1.92 1.53
CA GLY A 198 -13.43 2.58 0.45
C GLY A 198 -13.99 3.95 0.87
N ILE A 199 -14.60 4.03 2.05
CA ILE A 199 -15.11 5.30 2.60
C ILE A 199 -13.97 6.30 2.83
N LEU A 200 -12.83 5.86 3.37
CA LEU A 200 -11.66 6.72 3.55
C LEU A 200 -11.17 7.28 2.20
N TYR A 201 -11.08 6.44 1.15
CA TYR A 201 -10.71 6.92 -0.18
C TYR A 201 -11.71 7.95 -0.73
N LEU A 202 -13.02 7.76 -0.50
CA LEU A 202 -14.04 8.75 -0.89
C LEU A 202 -13.87 10.07 -0.13
N VAL A 203 -13.67 10.01 1.18
CA VAL A 203 -13.45 11.21 2.02
C VAL A 203 -12.21 11.95 1.57
N PHE A 204 -11.09 11.26 1.33
CA PHE A 204 -9.87 11.89 0.82
C PHE A 204 -10.07 12.49 -0.58
N GLY A 205 -10.72 11.76 -1.49
CA GLY A 205 -11.04 12.27 -2.83
C GLY A 205 -11.88 13.54 -2.77
N LEU A 206 -12.93 13.57 -1.95
CA LEU A 206 -13.78 14.75 -1.75
C LEU A 206 -13.01 15.91 -1.09
N ALA A 207 -12.15 15.63 -0.12
CA ALA A 207 -11.33 16.67 0.52
C ALA A 207 -10.37 17.34 -0.47
N ILE A 208 -9.72 16.56 -1.36
CA ILE A 208 -8.85 17.10 -2.41
C ILE A 208 -9.69 17.92 -3.40
N LEU A 209 -10.84 17.41 -3.82
CA LEU A 209 -11.74 18.11 -4.75
C LEU A 209 -12.20 19.45 -4.15
N GLY A 210 -12.60 19.45 -2.88
CA GLY A 210 -12.96 20.68 -2.15
C GLY A 210 -11.81 21.68 -2.09
N GLY A 211 -10.57 21.22 -1.85
CA GLY A 211 -9.37 22.04 -1.87
C GLY A 211 -9.09 22.66 -3.26
N ILE A 212 -9.30 21.91 -4.34
CA ILE A 212 -9.15 22.39 -5.71
C ILE A 212 -10.20 23.47 -6.01
N ILE A 213 -11.48 23.20 -5.71
CA ILE A 213 -12.57 24.15 -5.93
C ILE A 213 -12.33 25.43 -5.15
N TYR A 214 -11.95 25.34 -3.87
CA TYR A 214 -11.61 26.50 -3.06
C TYR A 214 -10.47 27.33 -3.68
N THR A 215 -9.44 26.67 -4.22
CA THR A 215 -8.31 27.37 -4.87
C THR A 215 -8.74 28.07 -6.16
N LEU A 216 -9.63 27.43 -6.95
CA LEU A 216 -10.15 28.02 -8.20
C LEU A 216 -11.09 29.19 -7.96
N LEU A 217 -11.84 29.20 -6.86
CA LEU A 217 -12.76 30.30 -6.52
C LEU A 217 -12.05 31.51 -5.90
N LYS A 218 -10.83 31.31 -5.38
CA LYS A 218 -10.06 32.38 -4.73
C LYS A 218 -9.09 33.10 -5.69
N ASN A 219 -8.82 32.53 -6.86
CA ASN A 219 -8.04 33.15 -7.95
C ASN A 219 -8.97 33.75 -9.00
#